data_dd3e3bc853e875eed66e40362d68efb1
#
_entry.id   dd3e3bc853e875eed66e40362d68efb1
#
_cell.length_a   1.000
_cell.length_b   1.000
_cell.length_c   1.000
_cell.angle_alpha   90.00
_cell.angle_beta   90.00
_cell.angle_gamma   90.00
#
_symmetry.space_group_name_H-M   'P 1'
#
loop_
_entity.id
_entity.type
_entity.pdbx_description
1 polymer ?
#
loop_
_entity_poly.entity_id
_entity_poly.type
_entity_poly.pdbx_seq_one_letter_code
_entity_poly.pdbx_strand_id
1 'polypeptide(L)'
;MSQYTIPNVVDRTGGGEKIVDVYSHLLGNRIVYLGVPIDDGVANTIIAQLLHLDSSSRDLPISMYINSPGGSLTAMTAIFDAMHHIGAPVATTCVGQAVADAAVLLAAGEPGQRAMLAHARAVLRQPHAEGARGTIPDLIVAADEIVRQRRDVEEMLADSTGRTPEQIHRDFDRDLVLDAKAARDFGLVDVIL
;
A
#
# COMPACT_ATOMS: atom_id res chain seq x y z
N MET A 1 -18.45 12.43 -8.33
CA MET A 1 -18.18 11.27 -7.42
C MET A 1 -19.12 10.15 -7.84
N SER A 2 -18.58 9.01 -8.23
CA SER A 2 -19.41 7.82 -8.48
C SER A 2 -20.00 7.35 -7.16
N GLN A 3 -21.31 7.43 -7.01
CA GLN A 3 -22.02 6.93 -5.84
C GLN A 3 -22.24 5.43 -6.07
N TYR A 4 -21.51 4.57 -5.36
CA TYR A 4 -21.75 3.13 -5.37
C TYR A 4 -22.27 2.68 -4.00
N THR A 5 -23.20 1.74 -4.05
CA THR A 5 -23.79 1.17 -2.83
C THR A 5 -22.91 0.04 -2.32
N ILE A 6 -22.53 0.09 -1.05
CA ILE A 6 -21.83 -1.03 -0.40
C ILE A 6 -22.88 -2.13 -0.14
N PRO A 7 -22.72 -3.33 -0.72
CA PRO A 7 -23.67 -4.41 -0.52
C PRO A 7 -23.55 -5.01 0.89
N ASN A 8 -24.68 -5.47 1.42
CA ASN A 8 -24.70 -6.27 2.63
C ASN A 8 -24.62 -7.76 2.27
N VAL A 9 -24.01 -8.54 3.13
CA VAL A 9 -23.93 -10.00 3.08
C VAL A 9 -24.55 -10.59 4.33
N VAL A 10 -25.09 -11.80 4.19
CA VAL A 10 -25.63 -12.56 5.34
C VAL A 10 -24.54 -13.52 5.80
N ASP A 11 -23.97 -13.25 6.96
CA ASP A 11 -23.04 -14.14 7.62
C ASP A 11 -23.85 -15.20 8.42
N ARG A 12 -23.62 -16.47 8.12
CA ARG A 12 -24.26 -17.62 8.75
C ARG A 12 -23.25 -18.36 9.62
N THR A 13 -22.80 -17.73 10.68
CA THR A 13 -22.00 -18.39 11.71
C THR A 13 -22.91 -19.04 12.75
N GLY A 14 -22.46 -20.12 13.38
CA GLY A 14 -23.21 -21.05 14.21
C GLY A 14 -24.09 -20.55 15.37
N GLY A 15 -24.38 -19.24 15.39
CA GLY A 15 -25.26 -18.57 16.36
C GLY A 15 -26.44 -17.82 15.73
N GLY A 16 -26.65 -17.89 14.40
CA GLY A 16 -27.74 -17.19 13.71
C GLY A 16 -27.31 -16.49 12.41
N GLU A 17 -28.25 -15.81 11.78
CA GLU A 17 -28.00 -14.96 10.61
C GLU A 17 -27.66 -13.54 11.08
N LYS A 18 -26.49 -13.00 10.69
CA LYS A 18 -26.08 -11.63 10.93
C LYS A 18 -25.89 -10.91 9.59
N ILE A 19 -26.55 -9.77 9.42
CA ILE A 19 -26.37 -8.92 8.26
C ILE A 19 -25.20 -7.97 8.56
N VAL A 20 -24.16 -8.00 7.73
CA VAL A 20 -22.98 -7.13 7.80
C VAL A 20 -22.69 -6.58 6.41
N ASP A 21 -22.03 -5.43 6.31
CA ASP A 21 -21.53 -4.96 5.04
C ASP A 21 -20.34 -5.82 4.55
N VAL A 22 -20.06 -5.78 3.24
CA VAL A 22 -19.03 -6.63 2.62
C VAL A 22 -17.63 -6.36 3.18
N TYR A 23 -17.29 -5.12 3.52
CA TYR A 23 -15.97 -4.80 4.06
C TYR A 23 -15.79 -5.33 5.49
N SER A 24 -16.84 -5.22 6.32
CA SER A 24 -16.85 -5.83 7.65
C SER A 24 -16.76 -7.36 7.58
N HIS A 25 -17.40 -7.99 6.59
CA HIS A 25 -17.27 -9.43 6.37
C HIS A 25 -15.86 -9.81 5.93
N LEU A 26 -15.25 -9.06 5.00
CA LEU A 26 -13.85 -9.27 4.58
C LEU A 26 -12.89 -9.12 5.75
N LEU A 27 -13.05 -8.07 6.56
CA LEU A 27 -12.22 -7.84 7.75
C LEU A 27 -12.31 -9.01 8.74
N GLY A 28 -13.50 -9.57 8.95
CA GLY A 28 -13.70 -10.78 9.77
C GLY A 28 -12.93 -11.99 9.23
N ASN A 29 -12.62 -12.03 7.93
CA ASN A 29 -11.79 -13.03 7.27
C ASN A 29 -10.31 -12.59 7.12
N ARG A 30 -9.88 -11.59 7.87
CA ARG A 30 -8.52 -11.02 7.86
C ARG A 30 -8.12 -10.41 6.52
N ILE A 31 -9.08 -9.89 5.77
CA ILE A 31 -8.86 -9.24 4.48
C ILE A 31 -9.06 -7.74 4.65
N VAL A 32 -8.03 -6.98 4.29
CA VAL A 32 -8.03 -5.51 4.21
C VAL A 32 -8.03 -5.12 2.73
N TYR A 33 -8.91 -4.20 2.33
CA TYR A 33 -9.03 -3.78 0.93
C TYR A 33 -8.73 -2.29 0.77
N LEU A 34 -7.62 -1.99 0.08
CA LEU A 34 -7.21 -0.64 -0.30
C LEU A 34 -7.59 -0.39 -1.76
N GLY A 35 -8.80 0.11 -2.00
CA GLY A 35 -9.37 0.32 -3.34
C GLY A 35 -9.62 1.79 -3.71
N VAL A 36 -8.96 2.73 -3.01
CA VAL A 36 -9.19 4.17 -3.14
C VAL A 36 -7.85 4.93 -3.11
N PRO A 37 -7.83 6.24 -3.46
CA PRO A 37 -6.66 7.08 -3.19
C PRO A 37 -6.33 7.10 -1.70
N ILE A 38 -5.04 7.15 -1.38
CA ILE A 38 -4.53 7.14 0.00
C ILE A 38 -4.55 8.57 0.54
N ASP A 39 -5.40 8.81 1.52
CA ASP A 39 -5.45 10.02 2.33
C ASP A 39 -5.35 9.68 3.83
N ASP A 40 -5.35 10.69 4.70
CA ASP A 40 -5.22 10.49 6.14
C ASP A 40 -6.38 9.66 6.73
N GLY A 41 -7.60 9.80 6.19
CA GLY A 41 -8.77 9.05 6.63
C GLY A 41 -8.66 7.57 6.27
N VAL A 42 -8.21 7.28 5.05
CA VAL A 42 -7.92 5.91 4.57
C VAL A 42 -6.79 5.30 5.39
N ALA A 43 -5.70 6.04 5.61
CA ALA A 43 -4.58 5.56 6.42
C ALA A 43 -5.00 5.19 7.84
N ASN A 44 -5.71 6.08 8.53
CA ASN A 44 -6.22 5.81 9.88
C ASN A 44 -7.14 4.58 9.93
N THR A 45 -7.96 4.39 8.89
CA THR A 45 -8.86 3.23 8.81
C THR A 45 -8.07 1.94 8.60
N ILE A 46 -7.11 1.91 7.68
CA ILE A 46 -6.25 0.73 7.43
C ILE A 46 -5.44 0.39 8.68
N ILE A 47 -4.81 1.38 9.31
CA ILE A 47 -4.03 1.17 10.54
C ILE A 47 -4.89 0.58 11.66
N ALA A 48 -6.11 1.12 11.86
CA ALA A 48 -7.03 0.58 12.86
C ALA A 48 -7.42 -0.88 12.56
N GLN A 49 -7.63 -1.23 11.29
CA GLN A 49 -7.90 -2.61 10.86
C GLN A 49 -6.69 -3.52 11.13
N LEU A 50 -5.48 -3.09 10.79
CA LEU A 50 -4.25 -3.84 11.03
C LEU A 50 -4.05 -4.11 12.53
N LEU A 51 -4.17 -3.08 13.38
CA LEU A 51 -4.07 -3.21 14.85
C LEU A 51 -5.15 -4.12 15.42
N HIS A 52 -6.38 -4.04 14.93
CA HIS A 52 -7.47 -4.93 15.34
C HIS A 52 -7.17 -6.39 15.00
N LEU A 53 -6.70 -6.66 13.80
CA LEU A 53 -6.37 -8.01 13.34
C LEU A 53 -5.15 -8.58 14.07
N ASP A 54 -4.12 -7.77 14.34
CA ASP A 54 -2.95 -8.16 15.13
C ASP A 54 -3.35 -8.51 16.56
N SER A 55 -4.19 -7.70 17.20
CA SER A 55 -4.70 -7.97 18.56
C SER A 55 -5.51 -9.25 18.65
N SER A 56 -6.17 -9.65 17.56
CA SER A 56 -6.97 -10.88 17.48
C SER A 56 -6.09 -12.13 17.30
N SER A 57 -5.03 -12.05 16.50
CA SER A 57 -4.03 -13.12 16.33
C SER A 57 -2.79 -12.57 15.61
N ARG A 58 -1.62 -12.78 16.21
CA ARG A 58 -0.32 -12.40 15.63
C ARG A 58 0.26 -13.45 14.69
N ASP A 59 -0.21 -14.68 14.79
CA ASP A 59 0.34 -15.82 14.03
C ASP A 59 -0.33 -16.01 12.67
N LEU A 60 -1.53 -15.43 12.49
CA LEU A 60 -2.28 -15.56 11.25
C LEU A 60 -2.00 -14.38 10.32
N PRO A 61 -1.74 -14.64 9.02
CA PRO A 61 -1.49 -13.56 8.07
C PRO A 61 -2.73 -12.67 7.85
N ILE A 62 -2.45 -11.42 7.53
CA ILE A 62 -3.44 -10.44 7.06
C ILE A 62 -3.28 -10.35 5.55
N SER A 63 -4.37 -10.47 4.77
CA SER A 63 -4.35 -10.32 3.32
C SER A 63 -4.76 -8.90 2.94
N MET A 64 -3.83 -8.09 2.43
CA MET A 64 -4.11 -6.75 1.93
C MET A 64 -4.22 -6.75 0.41
N TYR A 65 -5.42 -6.50 -0.10
CA TYR A 65 -5.67 -6.33 -1.54
C TYR A 65 -5.57 -4.86 -1.93
N ILE A 66 -4.81 -4.57 -2.97
CA ILE A 66 -4.47 -3.20 -3.39
C ILE A 66 -4.97 -2.94 -4.81
N ASN A 67 -5.80 -1.88 -4.96
CA ASN A 67 -6.21 -1.30 -6.23
C ASN A 67 -6.28 0.22 -6.08
N SER A 68 -5.12 0.87 -5.97
CA SER A 68 -5.04 2.28 -5.60
C SER A 68 -4.17 3.08 -6.57
N PRO A 69 -4.57 4.32 -6.90
CA PRO A 69 -3.77 5.26 -7.69
C PRO A 69 -2.64 5.92 -6.88
N GLY A 70 -2.43 5.54 -5.60
CA GLY A 70 -1.54 6.24 -4.68
C GLY A 70 -2.23 7.39 -3.96
N GLY A 71 -1.47 8.35 -3.46
CA GLY A 71 -2.05 9.51 -2.77
C GLY A 71 -1.04 10.28 -1.92
N SER A 72 -1.32 10.43 -0.63
CA SER A 72 -0.46 11.14 0.31
C SER A 72 0.69 10.27 0.78
N LEU A 73 1.91 10.75 0.58
CA LEU A 73 3.12 10.07 1.07
C LEU A 73 3.12 9.90 2.59
N THR A 74 2.72 10.92 3.35
CA THR A 74 2.64 10.85 4.82
C THR A 74 1.63 9.79 5.29
N ALA A 75 0.49 9.70 4.61
CA ALA A 75 -0.51 8.68 4.89
C ALA A 75 0.00 7.27 4.54
N MET A 76 0.74 7.14 3.43
CA MET A 76 1.38 5.89 3.04
C MET A 76 2.44 5.46 4.05
N THR A 77 3.34 6.35 4.48
CA THR A 77 4.38 6.00 5.47
C THR A 77 3.79 5.54 6.79
N ALA A 78 2.66 6.13 7.23
CA ALA A 78 1.96 5.68 8.43
C ALA A 78 1.42 4.24 8.30
N ILE A 79 0.89 3.88 7.13
CA ILE A 79 0.47 2.48 6.85
C ILE A 79 1.67 1.56 6.79
N PHE A 80 2.75 1.96 6.09
CA PHE A 80 3.99 1.21 5.96
C PHE A 80 4.58 0.86 7.33
N ASP A 81 4.72 1.86 8.19
CA ASP A 81 5.23 1.67 9.55
C ASP A 81 4.31 0.77 10.38
N ALA A 82 2.99 0.91 10.24
CA ALA A 82 2.04 0.04 10.93
C ALA A 82 2.17 -1.41 10.48
N MET A 83 2.35 -1.68 9.16
CA MET A 83 2.56 -3.04 8.63
C MET A 83 3.81 -3.69 9.23
N HIS A 84 4.89 -2.92 9.45
CA HIS A 84 6.13 -3.44 10.03
C HIS A 84 6.13 -3.48 11.57
N HIS A 85 5.26 -2.68 12.21
CA HIS A 85 5.15 -2.63 13.67
C HIS A 85 4.36 -3.80 14.25
N ILE A 86 3.30 -4.25 13.56
CA ILE A 86 2.46 -5.36 14.01
C ILE A 86 3.22 -6.69 13.93
N GLY A 87 2.79 -7.66 14.73
CA GLY A 87 3.41 -9.01 14.73
C GLY A 87 2.83 -9.93 13.66
N ALA A 88 1.61 -9.67 13.19
CA ALA A 88 0.96 -10.47 12.15
C ALA A 88 1.58 -10.17 10.77
N PRO A 89 2.00 -11.19 9.99
CA PRO A 89 2.54 -10.97 8.64
C PRO A 89 1.45 -10.41 7.70
N VAL A 90 1.81 -9.43 6.87
CA VAL A 90 0.90 -8.81 5.91
C VAL A 90 1.22 -9.29 4.50
N ALA A 91 0.39 -10.17 3.95
CA ALA A 91 0.46 -10.58 2.56
C ALA A 91 -0.21 -9.51 1.67
N THR A 92 0.48 -9.06 0.62
CA THR A 92 -0.04 -8.01 -0.28
C THR A 92 -0.38 -8.58 -1.66
N THR A 93 -1.49 -8.12 -2.24
CA THR A 93 -1.91 -8.55 -3.59
C THR A 93 -2.42 -7.36 -4.41
N CYS A 94 -1.77 -7.07 -5.52
CA CYS A 94 -2.26 -6.07 -6.46
C CYS A 94 -3.33 -6.67 -7.37
N VAL A 95 -4.55 -6.11 -7.34
CA VAL A 95 -5.71 -6.62 -8.12
C VAL A 95 -6.14 -5.73 -9.29
N GLY A 96 -5.40 -4.70 -9.60
CA GLY A 96 -5.70 -3.80 -10.72
C GLY A 96 -4.53 -2.87 -10.94
N GLN A 97 -4.33 -1.96 -10.00
CA GLN A 97 -3.17 -1.06 -10.03
C GLN A 97 -2.63 -0.77 -8.64
N ALA A 98 -1.32 -0.60 -8.59
CA ALA A 98 -0.62 -0.03 -7.45
C ALA A 98 0.31 1.09 -7.97
N VAL A 99 -0.08 2.34 -7.77
CA VAL A 99 0.63 3.50 -8.34
C VAL A 99 1.26 4.32 -7.24
N ALA A 100 2.49 4.77 -7.45
CA ALA A 100 3.27 5.61 -6.52
C ALA A 100 3.29 5.00 -5.11
N ASP A 101 2.71 5.69 -4.12
CA ASP A 101 2.65 5.28 -2.72
C ASP A 101 2.02 3.88 -2.52
N ALA A 102 1.03 3.52 -3.34
CA ALA A 102 0.42 2.20 -3.28
C ALA A 102 1.37 1.08 -3.76
N ALA A 103 2.32 1.39 -4.67
CA ALA A 103 3.34 0.42 -5.08
C ALA A 103 4.38 0.18 -3.98
N VAL A 104 4.67 1.17 -3.16
CA VAL A 104 5.51 1.01 -1.96
C VAL A 104 4.84 0.08 -0.96
N LEU A 105 3.54 0.27 -0.69
CA LEU A 105 2.79 -0.64 0.19
C LEU A 105 2.68 -2.07 -0.37
N LEU A 106 2.60 -2.22 -1.70
CA LEU A 106 2.64 -3.55 -2.32
C LEU A 106 3.98 -4.26 -2.05
N ALA A 107 5.09 -3.54 -2.19
CA ALA A 107 6.42 -4.05 -1.94
C ALA A 107 6.69 -4.34 -0.45
N ALA A 108 6.02 -3.60 0.45
CA ALA A 108 6.16 -3.71 1.91
C ALA A 108 5.53 -4.97 2.51
N GLY A 109 4.86 -5.79 1.72
CA GLY A 109 4.31 -7.07 2.16
C GLY A 109 5.38 -8.06 2.61
N GLU A 110 4.94 -9.07 3.37
CA GLU A 110 5.80 -10.14 3.85
C GLU A 110 6.55 -10.81 2.69
N PRO A 111 7.87 -10.94 2.74
CA PRO A 111 8.67 -11.60 1.70
C PRO A 111 8.15 -13.00 1.38
N GLY A 112 7.98 -13.29 0.09
CA GLY A 112 7.38 -14.54 -0.41
C GLY A 112 5.84 -14.53 -0.45
N GLN A 113 5.18 -13.50 0.09
CA GLN A 113 3.72 -13.38 0.12
C GLN A 113 3.20 -12.13 -0.60
N ARG A 114 4.03 -11.53 -1.46
CA ARG A 114 3.65 -10.38 -2.28
C ARG A 114 3.22 -10.87 -3.66
N ALA A 115 1.99 -10.58 -4.05
CA ALA A 115 1.40 -11.10 -5.28
C ALA A 115 0.84 -9.99 -6.20
N MET A 116 0.69 -10.33 -7.48
CA MET A 116 0.08 -9.46 -8.46
C MET A 116 -0.73 -10.29 -9.46
N LEU A 117 -1.94 -9.85 -9.79
CA LEU A 117 -2.73 -10.49 -10.84
C LEU A 117 -2.12 -10.24 -12.22
N ALA A 118 -2.29 -11.18 -13.13
CA ALA A 118 -1.62 -11.20 -14.46
C ALA A 118 -1.84 -9.92 -15.29
N HIS A 119 -2.97 -9.24 -15.14
CA HIS A 119 -3.31 -8.01 -15.87
C HIS A 119 -3.22 -6.75 -15.04
N ALA A 120 -2.76 -6.86 -13.79
CA ALA A 120 -2.51 -5.69 -12.94
C ALA A 120 -1.23 -4.98 -13.36
N ARG A 121 -1.07 -3.72 -12.90
CA ARG A 121 0.13 -2.92 -13.13
C ARG A 121 0.61 -2.26 -11.85
N ALA A 122 1.90 -2.14 -11.70
CA ALA A 122 2.52 -1.28 -10.72
C ALA A 122 3.20 -0.10 -11.42
N VAL A 123 3.16 1.07 -10.80
CA VAL A 123 3.85 2.25 -11.32
C VAL A 123 4.65 2.88 -10.18
N LEU A 124 5.96 2.87 -10.32
CA LEU A 124 6.84 3.60 -9.41
C LEU A 124 6.97 5.04 -9.90
N ARG A 125 6.75 5.98 -8.98
CA ARG A 125 6.79 7.43 -9.25
C ARG A 125 7.46 8.14 -8.10
N GLN A 126 8.29 9.14 -8.43
CA GLN A 126 8.93 9.99 -7.41
C GLN A 126 7.90 10.83 -6.65
N PRO A 127 8.13 11.07 -5.34
CA PRO A 127 7.45 12.13 -4.63
C PRO A 127 7.62 13.47 -5.36
N HIS A 128 6.55 14.23 -5.45
CA HIS A 128 6.56 15.55 -6.09
C HIS A 128 5.84 16.59 -5.22
N ALA A 129 6.31 17.83 -5.31
CA ALA A 129 5.64 18.92 -4.64
C ALA A 129 4.42 19.39 -5.44
N GLU A 130 3.28 19.44 -4.80
CA GLU A 130 2.14 20.16 -5.33
C GLU A 130 2.19 21.63 -4.89
N GLY A 131 2.59 22.50 -5.82
CA GLY A 131 2.36 23.94 -5.70
C GLY A 131 3.00 24.64 -4.50
N ALA A 132 4.26 24.33 -4.17
CA ALA A 132 5.00 25.04 -3.14
C ALA A 132 4.96 26.56 -3.40
N ARG A 133 4.45 27.32 -2.43
CA ARG A 133 4.33 28.78 -2.48
C ARG A 133 4.86 29.36 -1.19
N GLY A 134 5.51 30.52 -1.28
CA GLY A 134 6.05 31.18 -0.09
C GLY A 134 7.23 32.07 -0.43
N THR A 135 7.97 32.47 0.58
CA THR A 135 9.24 33.17 0.45
C THR A 135 10.32 32.21 -0.01
N ILE A 136 11.47 32.75 -0.50
CA ILE A 136 12.61 31.90 -0.91
C ILE A 136 13.04 30.93 0.20
N PRO A 137 13.16 31.32 1.47
CA PRO A 137 13.46 30.37 2.55
C PRO A 137 12.45 29.24 2.69
N ASP A 138 11.13 29.54 2.54
CA ASP A 138 10.08 28.52 2.61
C ASP A 138 10.20 27.50 1.46
N LEU A 139 10.57 27.97 0.27
CA LEU A 139 10.76 27.12 -0.90
C LEU A 139 11.99 26.20 -0.74
N ILE A 140 13.05 26.69 -0.11
CA ILE A 140 14.24 25.87 0.20
C ILE A 140 13.86 24.76 1.18
N VAL A 141 13.18 25.09 2.26
CA VAL A 141 12.72 24.09 3.26
C VAL A 141 11.81 23.03 2.59
N ALA A 142 10.89 23.46 1.73
CA ALA A 142 10.02 22.53 1.01
C ALA A 142 10.82 21.63 0.04
N ALA A 143 11.83 22.17 -0.64
CA ALA A 143 12.69 21.38 -1.53
C ALA A 143 13.52 20.34 -0.75
N ASP A 144 14.11 20.74 0.38
CA ASP A 144 14.89 19.84 1.24
C ASP A 144 14.00 18.70 1.78
N GLU A 145 12.76 19.00 2.16
CA GLU A 145 11.81 17.98 2.63
C GLU A 145 11.45 16.98 1.53
N ILE A 146 11.25 17.41 0.28
CA ILE A 146 11.00 16.50 -0.85
C ILE A 146 12.21 15.60 -1.11
N VAL A 147 13.42 16.15 -1.03
CA VAL A 147 14.64 15.37 -1.18
C VAL A 147 14.77 14.31 -0.08
N ARG A 148 14.42 14.67 1.16
CA ARG A 148 14.36 13.72 2.29
C ARG A 148 13.33 12.62 2.04
N GLN A 149 12.09 13.00 1.70
CA GLN A 149 11.00 12.07 1.41
C GLN A 149 11.32 11.12 0.26
N ARG A 150 11.98 11.62 -0.79
CA ARG A 150 12.46 10.78 -1.90
C ARG A 150 13.43 9.71 -1.40
N ARG A 151 14.40 10.10 -0.58
CA ARG A 151 15.37 9.16 0.01
C ARG A 151 14.67 8.09 0.84
N ASP A 152 13.71 8.48 1.71
CA ASP A 152 12.96 7.55 2.52
C ASP A 152 12.24 6.50 1.66
N VAL A 153 11.59 6.91 0.57
CA VAL A 153 10.91 5.99 -0.37
C VAL A 153 11.92 5.10 -1.10
N GLU A 154 13.07 5.63 -1.52
CA GLU A 154 14.13 4.86 -2.15
C GLU A 154 14.68 3.78 -1.21
N GLU A 155 14.86 4.10 0.07
CA GLU A 155 15.29 3.15 1.11
C GLU A 155 14.22 2.08 1.35
N MET A 156 12.95 2.44 1.53
CA MET A 156 11.83 1.51 1.69
C MET A 156 11.74 0.51 0.51
N LEU A 157 11.89 1.01 -0.72
CA LEU A 157 11.87 0.16 -1.92
C LEU A 157 13.14 -0.71 -2.01
N ALA A 158 14.29 -0.18 -1.66
CA ALA A 158 15.55 -0.93 -1.66
C ALA A 158 15.48 -2.12 -0.70
N ASP A 159 15.03 -1.89 0.53
CA ASP A 159 14.87 -2.93 1.56
C ASP A 159 13.87 -4.00 1.12
N SER A 160 12.76 -3.57 0.49
CA SER A 160 11.69 -4.49 0.06
C SER A 160 12.05 -5.30 -1.19
N THR A 161 12.87 -4.75 -2.10
CA THR A 161 13.15 -5.37 -3.42
C THR A 161 14.51 -6.06 -3.49
N GLY A 162 15.37 -5.88 -2.49
CA GLY A 162 16.75 -6.35 -2.50
C GLY A 162 17.67 -5.59 -3.48
N ARG A 163 17.23 -4.43 -3.97
CA ARG A 163 18.04 -3.53 -4.80
C ARG A 163 18.81 -2.53 -3.92
N THR A 164 19.83 -1.88 -4.48
CA THR A 164 20.47 -0.78 -3.76
C THR A 164 19.69 0.53 -3.94
N PRO A 165 19.79 1.47 -2.98
CA PRO A 165 19.15 2.79 -3.13
C PRO A 165 19.58 3.52 -4.42
N GLU A 166 20.83 3.36 -4.87
CA GLU A 166 21.32 3.97 -6.12
C GLU A 166 20.72 3.32 -7.37
N GLN A 167 20.36 2.03 -7.31
CA GLN A 167 19.63 1.37 -8.40
C GLN A 167 18.20 1.88 -8.45
N ILE A 168 17.50 1.91 -7.29
CA ILE A 168 16.15 2.48 -7.19
C ILE A 168 16.16 3.94 -7.67
N HIS A 169 17.10 4.77 -7.24
CA HIS A 169 17.22 6.17 -7.66
C HIS A 169 17.27 6.34 -9.18
N ARG A 170 18.04 5.50 -9.88
CA ARG A 170 18.16 5.53 -11.35
C ARG A 170 16.90 5.03 -12.05
N ASP A 171 16.30 3.95 -11.54
CA ASP A 171 15.12 3.32 -12.13
C ASP A 171 13.87 4.22 -11.95
N PHE A 172 13.92 5.10 -10.96
CA PHE A 172 12.83 5.92 -10.46
C PHE A 172 12.88 7.40 -10.98
N ASP A 173 13.85 7.72 -11.84
CA ASP A 173 14.00 9.10 -12.38
C ASP A 173 12.80 9.54 -13.26
N ARG A 174 12.08 8.59 -13.81
CA ARG A 174 10.81 8.75 -14.53
C ARG A 174 9.81 7.73 -14.04
N ASP A 175 8.53 7.94 -14.35
CA ASP A 175 7.51 6.93 -14.07
C ASP A 175 7.92 5.58 -14.66
N LEU A 176 8.13 4.59 -13.79
CA LEU A 176 8.45 3.22 -14.18
C LEU A 176 7.18 2.38 -14.11
N VAL A 177 6.66 2.02 -15.29
CA VAL A 177 5.45 1.19 -15.41
C VAL A 177 5.85 -0.27 -15.53
N LEU A 178 5.36 -1.09 -14.60
CA LEU A 178 5.66 -2.52 -14.51
C LEU A 178 4.37 -3.33 -14.70
N ASP A 179 4.36 -4.22 -15.66
CA ASP A 179 3.40 -5.32 -15.72
C ASP A 179 3.74 -6.39 -14.66
N ALA A 180 2.91 -7.42 -14.52
CA ALA A 180 3.11 -8.43 -13.49
C ALA A 180 4.47 -9.14 -13.60
N LYS A 181 4.96 -9.40 -14.80
CA LYS A 181 6.26 -10.04 -15.02
C LYS A 181 7.41 -9.11 -14.66
N ALA A 182 7.37 -7.88 -15.14
CA ALA A 182 8.39 -6.88 -14.83
C ALA A 182 8.41 -6.54 -13.34
N ALA A 183 7.23 -6.48 -12.65
CA ALA A 183 7.15 -6.26 -11.23
C ALA A 183 7.80 -7.38 -10.41
N ARG A 184 7.61 -8.64 -10.81
CA ARG A 184 8.29 -9.77 -10.19
C ARG A 184 9.80 -9.74 -10.46
N ASP A 185 10.21 -9.51 -11.70
CA ASP A 185 11.63 -9.47 -12.07
C ASP A 185 12.34 -8.27 -11.44
N PHE A 186 11.62 -7.20 -11.10
CA PHE A 186 12.09 -6.06 -10.32
C PHE A 186 12.25 -6.39 -8.84
N GLY A 187 11.53 -7.35 -8.31
CA GLY A 187 11.48 -7.70 -6.88
C GLY A 187 10.35 -7.02 -6.11
N LEU A 188 9.44 -6.34 -6.81
CA LEU A 188 8.30 -5.66 -6.18
C LEU A 188 7.26 -6.65 -5.65
N VAL A 189 7.11 -7.79 -6.32
CA VAL A 189 6.26 -8.92 -5.94
C VAL A 189 6.99 -10.24 -6.11
N ASP A 190 6.50 -11.28 -5.47
CA ASP A 190 7.11 -12.63 -5.48
C ASP A 190 6.37 -13.57 -6.44
N VAL A 191 5.04 -13.42 -6.55
CA VAL A 191 4.15 -14.35 -7.25
C VAL A 191 3.22 -13.60 -8.22
N ILE A 192 2.98 -14.22 -9.37
CA ILE A 192 1.94 -13.79 -10.33
C ILE A 192 0.78 -14.79 -10.21
N LEU A 193 -0.43 -14.28 -9.99
CA LEU A 193 -1.66 -15.06 -9.84
C LEU A 193 -2.52 -14.98 -11.09
#